data_cc63404d4ac6a0e8b2c7f7504c5f2dc6
#
_entry.id   cc63404d4ac6a0e8b2c7f7504c5f2dc6
#
_cell.length_a   1.000
_cell.length_b   1.000
_cell.length_c   1.000
_cell.angle_alpha   90.00
_cell.angle_beta   90.00
_cell.angle_gamma   90.00
#
_symmetry.space_group_name_H-M   'P 1'
#
loop_
_entity.id
_entity.type
_entity.pdbx_description
1 polymer ?
#
loop_
_entity_poly.entity_id
_entity_poly.type
_entity_poly.pdbx_seq_one_letter_code
_entity_poly.pdbx_strand_id
1 'polypeptide(L)'
;ELPTFGVGRIHTLFMYPMTFDEFLNANNENGLISMKKQADSQHPLDAAFHEKLIEYFRIYLLVGGMPEAVLAWIKTHNFNQCSHIQEDIILTYEDDFSKYKKRVSPDLLRTTLHGICHQPGEKITFKQISADYRSSQIREAVRLLTLAGLVIPVIATSGNGIPLDAEANEKNMKILLLDSGLL
;
A
#
# COMPACT_ATOMS: atom_id res chain seq x y z
N GLU A 1 -20.65 25.83 -15.38
CA GLU A 1 -20.66 24.64 -16.27
C GLU A 1 -19.78 23.60 -15.64
N LEU A 2 -20.34 22.42 -15.33
CA LEU A 2 -19.56 21.26 -14.88
C LEU A 2 -18.76 20.77 -16.09
N PRO A 3 -17.45 20.50 -15.94
CA PRO A 3 -16.67 19.95 -17.03
C PRO A 3 -17.27 18.59 -17.41
N THR A 4 -17.83 18.51 -18.62
CA THR A 4 -18.27 17.24 -19.18
C THR A 4 -17.04 16.41 -19.48
N PHE A 5 -16.80 15.39 -18.66
CA PHE A 5 -15.80 14.37 -18.98
C PHE A 5 -16.17 13.73 -20.32
N GLY A 6 -15.25 13.80 -21.29
CA GLY A 6 -15.44 13.21 -22.62
C GLY A 6 -15.48 11.69 -22.50
N VAL A 7 -16.67 11.14 -22.30
CA VAL A 7 -16.90 9.69 -22.26
C VAL A 7 -16.31 9.05 -23.52
N GLY A 8 -15.43 8.06 -23.34
CA GLY A 8 -14.74 7.33 -24.42
C GLY A 8 -13.54 8.06 -25.06
N ARG A 9 -13.15 9.25 -24.55
CA ARG A 9 -12.00 10.03 -25.06
C ARG A 9 -10.85 10.16 -24.08
N ILE A 10 -11.04 9.69 -22.83
CA ILE A 10 -10.04 9.73 -21.76
C ILE A 10 -9.69 8.30 -21.37
N HIS A 11 -8.40 7.99 -21.40
CA HIS A 11 -7.86 6.74 -20.85
C HIS A 11 -7.17 7.07 -19.53
N THR A 12 -7.67 6.48 -18.43
CA THR A 12 -7.10 6.67 -17.11
C THR A 12 -5.93 5.71 -16.93
N LEU A 13 -4.75 6.25 -16.64
CA LEU A 13 -3.57 5.48 -16.25
C LEU A 13 -3.37 5.61 -14.75
N PHE A 14 -3.21 4.48 -14.09
CA PHE A 14 -2.89 4.45 -12.66
C PHE A 14 -1.39 4.20 -12.50
N MET A 15 -0.75 5.05 -11.69
CA MET A 15 0.65 4.88 -11.30
C MET A 15 0.68 4.45 -9.83
N TYR A 16 1.33 3.33 -9.58
CA TYR A 16 1.51 2.78 -8.23
C TYR A 16 2.97 2.96 -7.78
N PRO A 17 3.28 2.81 -6.49
CA PRO A 17 4.65 2.70 -6.02
C PRO A 17 5.42 1.61 -6.77
N MET A 18 6.75 1.74 -6.81
CA MET A 18 7.62 0.78 -7.48
C MET A 18 7.44 -0.62 -6.89
N THR A 19 7.33 -1.61 -7.75
CA THR A 19 7.34 -3.02 -7.37
C THR A 19 8.73 -3.44 -6.88
N PHE A 20 8.82 -4.61 -6.22
CA PHE A 20 10.13 -5.15 -5.82
C PHE A 20 11.09 -5.36 -7.00
N ASP A 21 10.59 -5.77 -8.18
CA ASP A 21 11.41 -5.90 -9.37
C ASP A 21 11.94 -4.55 -9.87
N GLU A 22 11.12 -3.51 -9.82
CA GLU A 22 11.54 -2.15 -10.18
C GLU A 22 12.54 -1.59 -9.16
N PHE A 23 12.36 -1.89 -7.86
CA PHE A 23 13.33 -1.56 -6.82
C PHE A 23 14.67 -2.26 -7.04
N LEU A 24 14.69 -3.55 -7.37
CA LEU A 24 15.91 -4.28 -7.74
C LEU A 24 16.58 -3.66 -8.97
N ASN A 25 15.80 -3.34 -10.01
CA ASN A 25 16.30 -2.69 -11.22
C ASN A 25 16.95 -1.32 -10.88
N ALA A 26 16.32 -0.51 -10.05
CA ALA A 26 16.85 0.78 -9.61
C ALA A 26 18.17 0.64 -8.82
N ASN A 27 18.37 -0.48 -8.13
CA ASN A 27 19.61 -0.85 -7.44
C ASN A 27 20.63 -1.58 -8.35
N ASN A 28 20.42 -1.62 -9.68
CA ASN A 28 21.24 -2.31 -10.68
C ASN A 28 21.36 -3.83 -10.50
N GLU A 29 20.38 -4.46 -9.85
CA GLU A 29 20.35 -5.91 -9.57
C GLU A 29 19.53 -6.70 -10.61
N ASN A 30 19.67 -6.36 -11.89
CA ASN A 30 18.96 -7.03 -13.00
C ASN A 30 19.23 -8.53 -13.09
N GLY A 31 20.43 -8.98 -12.67
CA GLY A 31 20.78 -10.39 -12.58
C GLY A 31 19.88 -11.16 -11.64
N LEU A 32 19.58 -10.60 -10.45
CA LEU A 32 18.69 -11.20 -9.46
C LEU A 32 17.24 -11.30 -9.98
N ILE A 33 16.78 -10.29 -10.72
CA ILE A 33 15.45 -10.30 -11.35
C ILE A 33 15.34 -11.47 -12.33
N SER A 34 16.36 -11.65 -13.17
CA SER A 34 16.40 -12.72 -14.17
C SER A 34 16.41 -14.10 -13.51
N MET A 35 17.23 -14.30 -12.49
CA MET A 35 17.30 -15.54 -11.70
C MET A 35 15.97 -15.84 -10.99
N LYS A 36 15.37 -14.82 -10.33
CA LYS A 36 14.07 -14.96 -9.68
C LYS A 36 12.97 -15.40 -10.63
N LYS A 37 12.97 -14.89 -11.87
CA LYS A 37 11.97 -15.25 -12.90
C LYS A 37 12.15 -16.64 -13.47
N GLN A 38 13.35 -17.20 -13.42
CA GLN A 38 13.66 -18.54 -13.89
C GLN A 38 13.44 -19.62 -12.82
N ALA A 39 13.38 -19.23 -11.55
CA ALA A 39 13.19 -20.15 -10.44
C ALA A 39 11.73 -20.66 -10.37
N ASP A 40 11.57 -21.93 -10.12
CA ASP A 40 10.30 -22.61 -9.86
C ASP A 40 10.45 -23.67 -8.76
N SER A 41 9.40 -24.44 -8.50
CA SER A 41 9.44 -25.51 -7.48
C SER A 41 10.37 -26.69 -7.82
N GLN A 42 10.72 -26.89 -9.07
CA GLN A 42 11.64 -27.94 -9.53
C GLN A 42 13.07 -27.43 -9.66
N HIS A 43 13.22 -26.14 -9.95
CA HIS A 43 14.50 -25.46 -10.12
C HIS A 43 14.56 -24.26 -9.15
N PRO A 44 14.74 -24.51 -7.85
CA PRO A 44 14.83 -23.45 -6.86
C PRO A 44 16.10 -22.62 -7.07
N LEU A 45 16.07 -21.38 -6.59
CA LEU A 45 17.26 -20.54 -6.56
C LEU A 45 18.37 -21.16 -5.71
N ASP A 46 19.61 -20.98 -6.16
CA ASP A 46 20.78 -21.22 -5.30
C ASP A 46 20.66 -20.43 -3.99
N ALA A 47 21.12 -21.03 -2.88
CA ALA A 47 20.98 -20.48 -1.54
C ALA A 47 21.56 -19.05 -1.42
N ALA A 48 22.73 -18.81 -2.04
CA ALA A 48 23.39 -17.50 -1.97
C ALA A 48 22.56 -16.40 -2.67
N PHE A 49 21.95 -16.71 -3.83
CA PHE A 49 21.10 -15.75 -4.52
C PHE A 49 19.75 -15.55 -3.80
N HIS A 50 19.23 -16.61 -3.20
CA HIS A 50 18.04 -16.50 -2.38
C HIS A 50 18.27 -15.61 -1.15
N GLU A 51 19.36 -15.79 -0.42
CA GLU A 51 19.72 -14.94 0.72
C GLU A 51 19.87 -13.48 0.31
N LYS A 52 20.53 -13.20 -0.80
CA LYS A 52 20.69 -11.84 -1.34
C LYS A 52 19.33 -11.22 -1.71
N LEU A 53 18.40 -11.98 -2.31
CA LEU A 53 17.06 -11.51 -2.60
C LEU A 53 16.26 -11.19 -1.33
N ILE A 54 16.39 -12.02 -0.29
CA ILE A 54 15.75 -11.77 1.02
C ILE A 54 16.30 -10.52 1.68
N GLU A 55 17.61 -10.26 1.57
CA GLU A 55 18.22 -9.02 2.06
C GLU A 55 17.61 -7.79 1.36
N TYR A 56 17.60 -7.77 0.01
CA TYR A 56 16.95 -6.69 -0.74
C TYR A 56 15.45 -6.57 -0.45
N PHE A 57 14.76 -7.69 -0.24
CA PHE A 57 13.35 -7.65 0.09
C PHE A 57 13.10 -7.01 1.47
N ARG A 58 13.93 -7.30 2.47
CA ARG A 58 13.88 -6.63 3.78
C ARG A 58 14.11 -5.13 3.66
N ILE A 59 15.09 -4.73 2.85
CA ILE A 59 15.34 -3.30 2.58
C ILE A 59 14.11 -2.68 1.90
N TYR A 60 13.55 -3.33 0.88
CA TYR A 60 12.37 -2.86 0.18
C TYR A 60 11.15 -2.72 1.11
N LEU A 61 10.96 -3.62 2.06
CA LEU A 61 9.88 -3.49 3.04
C LEU A 61 10.00 -2.23 3.91
N LEU A 62 11.23 -1.78 4.20
CA LEU A 62 11.50 -0.58 5.00
C LEU A 62 11.50 0.70 4.16
N VAL A 63 12.07 0.66 2.96
CA VAL A 63 12.18 1.81 2.06
C VAL A 63 10.89 2.05 1.28
N GLY A 64 10.15 0.97 1.00
CA GLY A 64 8.97 1.00 0.14
C GLY A 64 9.30 1.18 -1.34
N GLY A 65 8.25 1.45 -2.11
CA GLY A 65 8.31 1.71 -3.54
C GLY A 65 8.09 3.18 -3.93
N MET A 66 8.02 4.11 -2.96
CA MET A 66 7.88 5.53 -3.29
C MET A 66 9.16 6.05 -3.95
N PRO A 67 9.10 6.61 -5.18
CA PRO A 67 10.30 6.88 -5.99
C PRO A 67 11.33 7.76 -5.29
N GLU A 68 10.90 8.75 -4.51
CA GLU A 68 11.80 9.65 -3.79
C GLU A 68 12.56 8.93 -2.66
N ALA A 69 11.87 8.06 -1.91
CA ALA A 69 12.48 7.23 -0.86
C ALA A 69 13.47 6.22 -1.48
N VAL A 70 13.11 5.59 -2.59
CA VAL A 70 14.02 4.69 -3.34
C VAL A 70 15.26 5.43 -3.84
N LEU A 71 15.11 6.64 -4.38
CA LEU A 71 16.22 7.46 -4.84
C LEU A 71 17.15 7.87 -3.69
N ALA A 72 16.58 8.22 -2.53
CA ALA A 72 17.37 8.53 -1.33
C ALA A 72 18.15 7.31 -0.86
N TRP A 73 17.52 6.13 -0.84
CA TRP A 73 18.21 4.88 -0.53
C TRP A 73 19.40 4.60 -1.45
N ILE A 74 19.19 4.67 -2.76
CA ILE A 74 20.25 4.40 -3.75
C ILE A 74 21.45 5.34 -3.57
N LYS A 75 21.20 6.62 -3.24
CA LYS A 75 22.24 7.63 -3.08
C LYS A 75 23.01 7.51 -1.77
N THR A 76 22.35 7.11 -0.70
CA THR A 76 22.88 7.29 0.67
C THR A 76 22.97 6.01 1.48
N HIS A 77 22.24 4.96 1.12
CA HIS A 77 22.06 3.74 1.92
C HIS A 77 21.70 4.04 3.39
N ASN A 78 20.93 5.11 3.62
CA ASN A 78 20.58 5.61 4.94
C ASN A 78 19.06 5.58 5.16
N PHE A 79 18.60 4.68 6.01
CA PHE A 79 17.18 4.53 6.34
C PHE A 79 16.58 5.80 6.96
N ASN A 80 17.32 6.57 7.76
CA ASN A 80 16.78 7.79 8.35
C ASN A 80 16.40 8.83 7.28
N GLN A 81 17.14 8.91 6.18
CA GLN A 81 16.77 9.80 5.08
C GLN A 81 15.50 9.31 4.36
N CYS A 82 15.34 7.99 4.21
CA CYS A 82 14.12 7.43 3.65
C CYS A 82 12.93 7.70 4.57
N SER A 83 13.08 7.51 5.89
CA SER A 83 12.02 7.77 6.88
C SER A 83 11.54 9.22 6.86
N HIS A 84 12.44 10.21 6.79
CA HIS A 84 12.03 11.61 6.66
C HIS A 84 11.17 11.88 5.42
N ILE A 85 11.55 11.30 4.28
CA ILE A 85 10.75 11.42 3.05
C ILE A 85 9.38 10.76 3.22
N GLN A 86 9.33 9.59 3.86
CA GLN A 86 8.09 8.86 4.12
C GLN A 86 7.18 9.66 5.08
N GLU A 87 7.74 10.26 6.13
CA GLU A 87 7.04 11.16 7.05
C GLU A 87 6.44 12.37 6.30
N ASP A 88 7.21 13.02 5.44
CA ASP A 88 6.75 14.17 4.64
C ASP A 88 5.61 13.77 3.69
N ILE A 89 5.68 12.57 3.10
CA ILE A 89 4.60 12.02 2.26
C ILE A 89 3.33 11.81 3.09
N ILE A 90 3.44 11.20 4.28
CA ILE A 90 2.28 10.97 5.18
C ILE A 90 1.66 12.30 5.60
N LEU A 91 2.49 13.27 6.03
CA LEU A 91 2.01 14.62 6.40
C LEU A 91 1.27 15.29 5.25
N THR A 92 1.77 15.18 4.02
CA THR A 92 1.10 15.71 2.83
C THR A 92 -0.28 15.08 2.63
N TYR A 93 -0.42 13.78 2.81
CA TYR A 93 -1.72 13.10 2.74
C TYR A 93 -2.65 13.54 3.87
N GLU A 94 -2.13 13.71 5.10
CA GLU A 94 -2.92 14.18 6.24
C GLU A 94 -3.43 15.61 6.07
N ASP A 95 -2.64 16.49 5.49
CA ASP A 95 -3.06 17.86 5.16
C ASP A 95 -4.21 17.86 4.15
N ASP A 96 -4.18 16.93 3.20
CA ASP A 96 -5.24 16.74 2.22
C ASP A 96 -6.56 16.24 2.83
N PHE A 97 -6.54 15.65 4.03
CA PHE A 97 -7.76 15.21 4.72
C PHE A 97 -8.73 16.36 5.01
N SER A 98 -8.23 17.59 5.10
CA SER A 98 -9.07 18.78 5.23
C SER A 98 -10.09 18.94 4.10
N LYS A 99 -9.82 18.41 2.91
CA LYS A 99 -10.72 18.40 1.74
C LYS A 99 -12.01 17.59 1.99
N TYR A 100 -11.93 16.61 2.87
CA TYR A 100 -13.04 15.70 3.21
C TYR A 100 -13.87 16.12 4.42
N LYS A 101 -13.53 17.25 5.10
CA LYS A 101 -14.14 17.73 6.35
C LYS A 101 -15.67 17.83 6.36
N LYS A 102 -16.31 17.95 5.18
CA LYS A 102 -17.78 17.97 5.08
C LYS A 102 -18.43 16.59 5.30
N ARG A 103 -17.68 15.51 5.19
CA ARG A 103 -18.17 14.12 5.31
C ARG A 103 -17.65 13.44 6.57
N VAL A 104 -16.36 13.59 6.82
CA VAL A 104 -15.63 12.94 7.92
C VAL A 104 -14.64 13.93 8.49
N SER A 105 -14.46 13.95 9.82
CA SER A 105 -13.45 14.81 10.44
C SER A 105 -12.03 14.38 10.04
N PRO A 106 -11.09 15.30 9.82
CA PRO A 106 -9.70 14.95 9.57
C PRO A 106 -9.10 14.04 10.66
N ASP A 107 -9.45 14.26 11.92
CA ASP A 107 -8.98 13.46 13.05
C ASP A 107 -9.44 12.00 12.95
N LEU A 108 -10.67 11.75 12.50
CA LEU A 108 -11.15 10.38 12.27
C LEU A 108 -10.38 9.71 11.13
N LEU A 109 -10.04 10.43 10.06
CA LEU A 109 -9.22 9.89 8.96
C LEU A 109 -7.80 9.54 9.45
N ARG A 110 -7.14 10.44 10.21
CA ARG A 110 -5.84 10.18 10.83
C ARG A 110 -5.89 8.97 11.76
N THR A 111 -6.82 8.97 12.71
CA THR A 111 -6.99 7.84 13.65
C THR A 111 -7.23 6.54 12.93
N THR A 112 -8.01 6.56 11.85
CA THR A 112 -8.30 5.35 11.06
C THR A 112 -7.04 4.88 10.32
N LEU A 113 -6.28 5.78 9.70
CA LEU A 113 -5.04 5.46 9.00
C LEU A 113 -4.02 4.85 9.97
N HIS A 114 -3.74 5.51 11.10
CA HIS A 114 -2.84 4.99 12.12
C HIS A 114 -3.28 3.64 12.69
N GLY A 115 -4.59 3.47 12.95
CA GLY A 115 -5.11 2.19 13.43
C GLY A 115 -4.96 1.03 12.42
N ILE A 116 -4.98 1.33 11.11
CA ILE A 116 -4.66 0.36 10.06
C ILE A 116 -3.17 0.01 10.07
N CYS A 117 -2.28 0.99 10.22
CA CYS A 117 -0.83 0.77 10.27
C CYS A 117 -0.39 -0.14 11.42
N HIS A 118 -1.13 -0.17 12.52
CA HIS A 118 -0.84 -1.07 13.65
C HIS A 118 -1.26 -2.53 13.41
N GLN A 119 -1.94 -2.85 12.32
CA GLN A 119 -2.47 -4.18 12.02
C GLN A 119 -2.13 -4.61 10.57
N PRO A 120 -0.85 -4.54 10.14
CA PRO A 120 -0.47 -4.79 8.76
C PRO A 120 -0.77 -6.24 8.36
N GLY A 121 -1.63 -6.42 7.36
CA GLY A 121 -1.97 -7.74 6.82
C GLY A 121 -2.78 -8.65 7.75
N GLU A 122 -3.20 -8.17 8.91
CA GLU A 122 -4.08 -8.91 9.82
C GLU A 122 -5.56 -8.72 9.47
N LYS A 123 -6.41 -9.60 10.00
CA LYS A 123 -7.86 -9.41 9.92
C LYS A 123 -8.25 -8.20 10.75
N ILE A 124 -8.77 -7.17 10.11
CA ILE A 124 -9.16 -5.93 10.76
C ILE A 124 -10.58 -6.02 11.33
N THR A 125 -10.75 -5.49 12.54
CA THR A 125 -12.06 -5.13 13.08
C THR A 125 -12.08 -3.63 13.39
N PHE A 126 -13.18 -2.95 13.09
CA PHE A 126 -13.28 -1.50 13.29
C PHE A 126 -13.09 -1.06 14.75
N LYS A 127 -13.42 -1.92 15.72
CA LYS A 127 -13.16 -1.67 17.14
C LYS A 127 -11.68 -1.66 17.51
N GLN A 128 -10.87 -2.44 16.79
CA GLN A 128 -9.41 -2.46 16.98
C GLN A 128 -8.72 -1.23 16.37
N ILE A 129 -9.32 -0.63 15.35
CA ILE A 129 -8.82 0.61 14.75
C ILE A 129 -8.95 1.75 15.76
N SER A 130 -10.13 1.93 16.35
CA SER A 130 -10.35 2.89 17.44
C SER A 130 -11.59 2.53 18.25
N ALA A 131 -11.49 2.67 19.56
CA ALA A 131 -12.62 2.53 20.48
C ALA A 131 -13.46 3.82 20.58
N ASP A 132 -12.90 4.97 20.21
CA ASP A 132 -13.53 6.28 20.38
C ASP A 132 -14.59 6.60 19.33
N TYR A 133 -14.54 5.89 18.20
CA TYR A 133 -15.45 6.10 17.08
C TYR A 133 -16.35 4.89 16.83
N ARG A 134 -17.58 5.16 16.35
CA ARG A 134 -18.50 4.11 15.96
C ARG A 134 -17.99 3.38 14.71
N SER A 135 -18.23 2.08 14.63
CA SER A 135 -17.83 1.26 13.49
C SER A 135 -18.31 1.80 12.13
N SER A 136 -19.49 2.46 12.09
CA SER A 136 -20.01 3.09 10.87
C SER A 136 -19.17 4.29 10.43
N GLN A 137 -18.64 5.07 11.38
CA GLN A 137 -17.77 6.21 11.09
C GLN A 137 -16.41 5.74 10.58
N ILE A 138 -15.82 4.72 11.21
CA ILE A 138 -14.57 4.13 10.77
C ILE A 138 -14.72 3.51 9.37
N ARG A 139 -15.85 2.83 9.09
CA ARG A 139 -16.13 2.31 7.75
C ARG A 139 -16.13 3.41 6.69
N GLU A 140 -16.76 4.55 6.96
CA GLU A 140 -16.76 5.69 6.04
C GLU A 140 -15.37 6.28 5.87
N ALA A 141 -14.57 6.36 6.94
CA ALA A 141 -13.19 6.79 6.87
C ALA A 141 -12.35 5.83 6.00
N VAL A 142 -12.46 4.52 6.21
CA VAL A 142 -11.80 3.50 5.36
C VAL A 142 -12.20 3.68 3.89
N ARG A 143 -13.48 3.89 3.61
CA ARG A 143 -13.96 4.13 2.25
C ARG A 143 -13.32 5.37 1.61
N LEU A 144 -13.18 6.46 2.36
CA LEU A 144 -12.53 7.67 1.87
C LEU A 144 -11.03 7.48 1.66
N LEU A 145 -10.34 6.80 2.58
CA LEU A 145 -8.91 6.45 2.42
C LEU A 145 -8.69 5.53 1.20
N THR A 146 -9.63 4.61 0.93
CA THR A 146 -9.62 3.77 -0.28
C THR A 146 -9.80 4.61 -1.55
N LEU A 147 -10.74 5.56 -1.55
CA LEU A 147 -10.94 6.47 -2.68
C LEU A 147 -9.74 7.41 -2.91
N ALA A 148 -9.04 7.76 -1.84
CA ALA A 148 -7.79 8.52 -1.91
C ALA A 148 -6.60 7.65 -2.39
N GLY A 149 -6.79 6.34 -2.53
CA GLY A 149 -5.74 5.41 -2.96
C GLY A 149 -4.71 5.07 -1.87
N LEU A 150 -4.95 5.47 -0.62
CA LEU A 150 -4.00 5.24 0.48
C LEU A 150 -4.05 3.83 1.06
N VAL A 151 -5.24 3.22 1.01
CA VAL A 151 -5.46 1.88 1.53
C VAL A 151 -6.17 0.99 0.52
N ILE A 152 -5.91 -0.29 0.60
CA ILE A 152 -6.44 -1.32 -0.30
C ILE A 152 -7.14 -2.37 0.57
N PRO A 153 -8.48 -2.39 0.61
CA PRO A 153 -9.21 -3.44 1.30
C PRO A 153 -9.15 -4.76 0.52
N VAL A 154 -8.79 -5.84 1.20
CA VAL A 154 -8.77 -7.21 0.68
C VAL A 154 -9.87 -7.97 1.40
N ILE A 155 -10.96 -8.24 0.70
CA ILE A 155 -12.18 -8.85 1.24
C ILE A 155 -12.13 -10.36 1.03
N ALA A 156 -12.49 -11.13 2.07
CA ALA A 156 -12.55 -12.59 1.96
C ALA A 156 -13.79 -13.02 1.15
N THR A 157 -13.62 -14.02 0.31
CA THR A 157 -14.71 -14.71 -0.40
C THR A 157 -14.55 -16.22 -0.25
N SER A 158 -15.65 -16.96 -0.34
CA SER A 158 -15.63 -18.43 -0.32
C SER A 158 -15.06 -19.03 -1.61
N GLY A 159 -15.04 -18.26 -2.71
CA GLY A 159 -14.41 -18.66 -3.98
C GLY A 159 -15.12 -19.80 -4.71
N ASN A 160 -16.41 -20.07 -4.43
CA ASN A 160 -17.14 -21.19 -5.03
C ASN A 160 -17.57 -20.96 -6.50
N GLY A 161 -17.29 -19.78 -7.06
CA GLY A 161 -17.65 -19.46 -8.45
C GLY A 161 -17.33 -18.01 -8.84
N ILE A 162 -17.73 -17.66 -10.05
CA ILE A 162 -17.62 -16.31 -10.63
C ILE A 162 -19.04 -15.74 -10.77
N PRO A 163 -19.30 -14.48 -10.34
CA PRO A 163 -18.35 -13.48 -9.83
C PRO A 163 -17.97 -13.71 -8.35
N LEU A 164 -16.69 -13.46 -8.02
CA LEU A 164 -16.18 -13.62 -6.65
C LEU A 164 -16.89 -12.72 -5.63
N ASP A 165 -17.35 -11.56 -6.08
CA ASP A 165 -18.05 -10.57 -5.25
C ASP A 165 -19.40 -11.09 -4.70
N ALA A 166 -20.01 -12.10 -5.33
CA ALA A 166 -21.29 -12.66 -4.89
C ALA A 166 -21.20 -13.28 -3.48
N GLU A 167 -20.03 -13.72 -3.07
CA GLU A 167 -19.78 -14.34 -1.77
C GLU A 167 -18.82 -13.49 -0.90
N ALA A 168 -18.64 -12.21 -1.24
CA ALA A 168 -17.78 -11.31 -0.51
C ALA A 168 -18.27 -11.08 0.94
N ASN A 169 -17.38 -11.28 1.89
CA ASN A 169 -17.67 -11.07 3.31
C ASN A 169 -16.92 -9.86 3.86
N GLU A 170 -17.55 -8.69 3.79
CA GLU A 170 -16.98 -7.43 4.29
C GLU A 170 -16.62 -7.43 5.79
N LYS A 171 -17.17 -8.37 6.59
CA LYS A 171 -16.79 -8.54 8.00
C LYS A 171 -15.46 -9.28 8.16
N ASN A 172 -14.96 -9.86 7.09
CA ASN A 172 -13.72 -10.60 7.04
C ASN A 172 -12.81 -9.97 5.99
N MET A 173 -12.16 -8.87 6.36
CA MET A 173 -11.26 -8.15 5.47
C MET A 173 -9.90 -7.89 6.13
N LYS A 174 -8.90 -7.74 5.30
CA LYS A 174 -7.61 -7.12 5.62
C LYS A 174 -7.54 -5.78 4.92
N ILE A 175 -6.76 -4.86 5.47
CA ILE A 175 -6.51 -3.57 4.81
C ILE A 175 -5.00 -3.43 4.68
N LEU A 176 -4.55 -3.20 3.47
CA LEU A 176 -3.15 -2.96 3.14
C LEU A 176 -2.96 -1.48 2.87
N LEU A 177 -1.78 -0.95 3.19
CA LEU A 177 -1.37 0.37 2.72
C LEU A 177 -0.96 0.33 1.26
N LEU A 178 -1.00 1.48 0.61
CA LEU A 178 -0.51 1.68 -0.75
C LEU A 178 0.95 1.26 -0.91
N ASP A 179 1.76 1.51 0.13
CA ASP A 179 3.19 1.24 0.15
C ASP A 179 3.65 0.75 1.52
N SER A 180 4.56 -0.23 1.56
CA SER A 180 5.08 -0.79 2.81
C SER A 180 5.97 0.18 3.59
N GLY A 181 6.64 1.09 2.91
CA GLY A 181 7.47 2.09 3.54
C GLY A 181 6.70 3.19 4.28
N LEU A 182 5.38 3.26 4.10
CA LEU A 182 4.50 4.20 4.81
C LEU A 182 3.88 3.61 6.09
N LEU A 183 4.34 2.41 6.52
CA LEU A 183 3.86 1.73 7.73
C LEU A 183 4.45 2.32 9.03
#